data_baba20e6245f8c512e247e4c7a17c307
#
_entry.id   baba20e6245f8c512e247e4c7a17c307
#
_cell.length_a   1.000
_cell.length_b   1.000
_cell.length_c   1.000
_cell.angle_alpha   90.00
_cell.angle_beta   90.00
_cell.angle_gamma   90.00
#
_symmetry.space_group_name_H-M   'P 1'
#
loop_
_entity.id
_entity.type
_entity.pdbx_description
1 polymer ?
#
loop_
_entity_poly.entity_id
_entity_poly.type
_entity_poly.pdbx_seq_one_letter_code
_entity_poly.pdbx_strand_id
1 'polypeptide(L)'
;MFVRDRLFRSRLYLVLAGSDAHVLEPALRGGVDIVQLRDKELDDEALVAAAERFRGACRKHGALFVLNDRPDLVDACDADGVHVGRSDMPVETARALVGPDRLLGLSASTVDELEDVARADYIGVTAFPTPTKEDAVAGGLELLRAAARTLTVPWFAIGGIELSNVAEVVAAGAPGVAVVRAVRDAEDPEAAARELRAVLDR
;
A
#
# COMPACT_ATOMS: atom_id res chain seq x y z
N MET A 1 -13.10 14.95 -6.23
CA MET A 1 -13.14 14.03 -5.07
C MET A 1 -11.82 14.16 -4.36
N PHE A 2 -11.83 14.43 -3.07
CA PHE A 2 -10.61 14.63 -2.29
C PHE A 2 -9.79 13.32 -2.18
N VAL A 3 -8.47 13.43 -1.99
CA VAL A 3 -7.55 12.27 -1.89
C VAL A 3 -8.00 11.30 -0.78
N ARG A 4 -8.42 11.82 0.38
CA ARG A 4 -8.93 11.01 1.50
C ARG A 4 -10.22 10.26 1.18
N ASP A 5 -11.15 10.85 0.40
CA ASP A 5 -12.37 10.16 -0.03
C ASP A 5 -12.06 8.95 -0.91
N ARG A 6 -11.03 9.08 -1.77
CA ARG A 6 -10.55 7.98 -2.61
C ARG A 6 -9.92 6.88 -1.76
N LEU A 7 -9.11 7.25 -0.77
CA LEU A 7 -8.49 6.30 0.17
C LEU A 7 -9.54 5.46 0.90
N PHE A 8 -10.62 6.07 1.43
CA PHE A 8 -11.69 5.35 2.13
C PHE A 8 -12.41 4.31 1.27
N ARG A 9 -12.44 4.50 -0.05
CA ARG A 9 -13.05 3.58 -1.00
C ARG A 9 -12.10 2.53 -1.55
N SER A 10 -10.80 2.70 -1.32
CA SER A 10 -9.77 1.81 -1.84
C SER A 10 -9.82 0.44 -1.14
N ARG A 11 -9.65 -0.63 -1.93
CA ARG A 11 -9.66 -2.02 -1.47
C ARG A 11 -8.41 -2.77 -1.91
N LEU A 12 -7.90 -2.50 -3.10
CA LEU A 12 -6.75 -3.20 -3.67
C LEU A 12 -5.59 -2.24 -3.85
N TYR A 13 -4.50 -2.53 -3.16
CA TYR A 13 -3.28 -1.77 -3.13
C TYR A 13 -2.14 -2.61 -3.74
N LEU A 14 -1.39 -2.08 -4.70
CA LEU A 14 -0.29 -2.76 -5.37
C LEU A 14 1.03 -2.05 -5.08
N VAL A 15 2.06 -2.83 -4.67
CA VAL A 15 3.43 -2.32 -4.46
C VAL A 15 4.34 -2.85 -5.56
N LEU A 16 5.04 -1.95 -6.25
CA LEU A 16 5.91 -2.26 -7.39
C LEU A 16 7.26 -1.54 -7.27
N ALA A 17 8.31 -2.14 -7.84
CA ALA A 17 9.57 -1.45 -8.11
C ALA A 17 9.48 -0.63 -9.42
N GLY A 18 10.42 0.26 -9.64
CA GLY A 18 10.50 1.06 -10.88
C GLY A 18 10.62 0.22 -12.15
N SER A 19 11.32 -0.93 -12.05
CA SER A 19 11.46 -1.92 -13.12
C SER A 19 10.15 -2.62 -13.51
N ASP A 20 9.16 -2.64 -12.59
CA ASP A 20 7.88 -3.33 -12.79
C ASP A 20 6.83 -2.44 -13.48
N ALA A 21 7.23 -1.30 -14.05
CA ALA A 21 6.30 -0.34 -14.68
C ALA A 21 5.43 -0.94 -15.80
N HIS A 22 5.82 -2.06 -16.39
CA HIS A 22 5.04 -2.78 -17.39
C HIS A 22 3.76 -3.42 -16.81
N VAL A 23 3.70 -3.65 -15.50
CA VAL A 23 2.54 -4.21 -14.77
C VAL A 23 1.47 -3.14 -14.50
N LEU A 24 1.82 -1.85 -14.47
CA LEU A 24 0.95 -0.75 -14.05
C LEU A 24 -0.39 -0.72 -14.79
N GLU A 25 -0.35 -0.58 -16.11
CA GLU A 25 -1.57 -0.41 -16.91
C GLU A 25 -2.49 -1.64 -16.82
N PRO A 26 -1.99 -2.89 -16.96
CA PRO A 26 -2.83 -4.07 -16.76
C PRO A 26 -3.45 -4.13 -15.35
N ALA A 27 -2.67 -3.94 -14.30
CA ALA A 27 -3.15 -4.01 -12.93
C ALA A 27 -4.22 -2.94 -12.63
N LEU A 28 -4.03 -1.71 -13.12
CA LEU A 28 -4.99 -0.62 -12.96
C LEU A 28 -6.31 -0.89 -13.71
N ARG A 29 -6.26 -1.50 -14.92
CA ARG A 29 -7.48 -1.98 -15.60
C ARG A 29 -8.17 -3.10 -14.83
N GLY A 30 -7.42 -3.91 -14.11
CA GLY A 30 -7.92 -4.97 -13.23
C GLY A 30 -8.57 -4.47 -11.93
N GLY A 31 -8.49 -3.16 -11.63
CA GLY A 31 -9.19 -2.56 -10.49
C GLY A 31 -8.28 -2.26 -9.27
N VAL A 32 -6.99 -2.08 -9.47
CA VAL A 32 -6.09 -1.55 -8.42
C VAL A 32 -6.46 -0.10 -8.12
N ASP A 33 -6.65 0.22 -6.84
CA ASP A 33 -7.03 1.56 -6.35
C ASP A 33 -5.84 2.42 -5.94
N ILE A 34 -4.78 1.78 -5.44
CA ILE A 34 -3.56 2.45 -4.95
C ILE A 34 -2.34 1.73 -5.53
N VAL A 35 -1.38 2.50 -6.03
CA VAL A 35 -0.08 1.98 -6.43
C VAL A 35 1.02 2.66 -5.62
N GLN A 36 1.91 1.86 -5.03
CA GLN A 36 3.10 2.34 -4.35
C GLN A 36 4.35 2.03 -5.19
N LEU A 37 5.15 3.05 -5.44
CA LEU A 37 6.50 2.90 -5.96
C LEU A 37 7.46 2.66 -4.79
N ARG A 38 8.00 1.44 -4.71
CA ARG A 38 8.98 1.00 -3.72
C ARG A 38 10.21 0.46 -4.41
N ASP A 39 11.22 1.30 -4.54
CA ASP A 39 12.52 0.92 -5.09
C ASP A 39 13.62 1.49 -4.17
N LYS A 40 14.40 0.59 -3.56
CA LYS A 40 15.46 0.97 -2.62
C LYS A 40 16.83 1.12 -3.29
N GLU A 41 16.92 0.74 -4.56
CA GLU A 41 18.16 0.76 -5.33
C GLU A 41 18.31 2.03 -6.19
N LEU A 42 17.19 2.72 -6.46
CA LEU A 42 17.20 3.95 -7.27
C LEU A 42 17.70 5.14 -6.43
N ASP A 43 18.55 5.95 -7.04
CA ASP A 43 18.86 7.28 -6.53
C ASP A 43 17.69 8.25 -6.74
N ASP A 44 17.82 9.48 -6.25
CA ASP A 44 16.73 10.47 -6.25
C ASP A 44 16.27 10.83 -7.67
N GLU A 45 17.21 11.01 -8.60
CA GLU A 45 16.90 11.38 -9.98
C GLU A 45 16.17 10.24 -10.71
N ALA A 46 16.67 9.02 -10.57
CA ALA A 46 16.05 7.83 -11.15
C ALA A 46 14.68 7.52 -10.53
N LEU A 47 14.52 7.76 -9.22
CA LEU A 47 13.24 7.57 -8.53
C LEU A 47 12.19 8.57 -9.04
N VAL A 48 12.55 9.85 -9.18
CA VAL A 48 11.67 10.90 -9.74
C VAL A 48 11.28 10.57 -11.19
N ALA A 49 12.23 10.12 -12.00
CA ALA A 49 11.97 9.71 -13.39
C ALA A 49 11.03 8.49 -13.46
N ALA A 50 11.21 7.50 -12.57
CA ALA A 50 10.30 6.36 -12.48
C ALA A 50 8.89 6.80 -12.03
N ALA A 51 8.82 7.70 -11.05
CA ALA A 51 7.56 8.23 -10.51
C ALA A 51 6.68 8.90 -11.57
N GLU A 52 7.23 9.52 -12.60
CA GLU A 52 6.46 10.13 -13.70
C GLU A 52 5.54 9.11 -14.39
N ARG A 53 6.03 7.89 -14.64
CA ARG A 53 5.25 6.80 -15.26
C ARG A 53 4.12 6.34 -14.32
N PHE A 54 4.44 6.14 -13.04
CA PHE A 54 3.49 5.70 -12.02
C PHE A 54 2.37 6.72 -11.84
N ARG A 55 2.73 7.99 -11.67
CA ARG A 55 1.80 9.10 -11.55
C ARG A 55 0.88 9.21 -12.79
N GLY A 56 1.47 9.14 -14.00
CA GLY A 56 0.73 9.21 -15.25
C GLY A 56 -0.32 8.09 -15.37
N ALA A 57 0.07 6.85 -15.11
CA ALA A 57 -0.82 5.70 -15.12
C ALA A 57 -1.92 5.81 -14.04
N CYS A 58 -1.56 6.15 -12.80
CA CYS A 58 -2.53 6.31 -11.71
C CYS A 58 -3.56 7.40 -12.02
N ARG A 59 -3.14 8.57 -12.53
CA ARG A 59 -4.07 9.64 -12.94
C ARG A 59 -5.04 9.22 -14.02
N LYS A 60 -4.56 8.51 -15.04
CA LYS A 60 -5.38 8.01 -16.15
C LYS A 60 -6.50 7.09 -15.66
N HIS A 61 -6.22 6.26 -14.66
CA HIS A 61 -7.16 5.27 -14.12
C HIS A 61 -7.89 5.73 -12.85
N GLY A 62 -7.58 6.93 -12.35
CA GLY A 62 -8.17 7.42 -11.11
C GLY A 62 -7.65 6.74 -9.84
N ALA A 63 -6.52 6.05 -9.89
CA ALA A 63 -5.87 5.42 -8.74
C ALA A 63 -4.98 6.41 -7.96
N LEU A 64 -4.74 6.13 -6.68
CA LEU A 64 -3.80 6.88 -5.84
C LEU A 64 -2.37 6.44 -6.12
N PHE A 65 -1.44 7.39 -6.13
CA PHE A 65 -0.01 7.16 -6.26
C PHE A 65 0.71 7.48 -4.95
N VAL A 66 1.45 6.52 -4.39
CA VAL A 66 2.15 6.62 -3.11
C VAL A 66 3.64 6.31 -3.31
N LEU A 67 4.52 7.07 -2.64
CA LEU A 67 5.94 6.74 -2.52
C LEU A 67 6.22 5.88 -1.29
N ASN A 68 7.27 5.09 -1.33
CA ASN A 68 7.77 4.35 -0.17
C ASN A 68 8.97 5.07 0.44
N ASP A 69 8.95 5.34 1.76
CA ASP A 69 10.06 5.82 2.61
C ASP A 69 10.70 7.18 2.24
N ARG A 70 10.20 7.89 1.23
CA ARG A 70 10.78 9.13 0.73
C ARG A 70 9.80 10.33 0.84
N PRO A 71 9.47 10.78 2.07
CA PRO A 71 8.60 11.94 2.27
C PRO A 71 9.22 13.24 1.72
N ASP A 72 10.55 13.30 1.63
CA ASP A 72 11.32 14.41 1.07
C ASP A 72 11.11 14.59 -0.44
N LEU A 73 10.78 13.52 -1.17
CA LEU A 73 10.56 13.55 -2.62
C LEU A 73 9.08 13.56 -3.02
N VAL A 74 8.16 13.56 -2.06
CA VAL A 74 6.72 13.48 -2.35
C VAL A 74 6.24 14.59 -3.29
N ASP A 75 6.77 15.79 -3.16
CA ASP A 75 6.45 16.92 -4.03
C ASP A 75 7.09 16.81 -5.41
N ALA A 76 8.37 16.42 -5.47
CA ALA A 76 9.08 16.24 -6.73
C ALA A 76 8.43 15.13 -7.59
N CYS A 77 7.93 14.08 -6.96
CA CYS A 77 7.22 12.99 -7.62
C CYS A 77 5.73 13.27 -7.86
N ASP A 78 5.20 14.39 -7.33
CA ASP A 78 3.77 14.74 -7.36
C ASP A 78 2.89 13.55 -6.93
N ALA A 79 3.32 12.86 -5.85
CA ALA A 79 2.62 11.71 -5.30
C ALA A 79 1.45 12.16 -4.42
N ASP A 80 0.38 11.37 -4.36
CA ASP A 80 -0.76 11.61 -3.46
C ASP A 80 -0.40 11.43 -1.97
N GLY A 81 0.73 10.76 -1.69
CA GLY A 81 1.24 10.55 -0.34
C GLY A 81 2.49 9.69 -0.27
N VAL A 82 2.85 9.33 0.95
CA VAL A 82 4.00 8.47 1.27
C VAL A 82 3.58 7.37 2.25
N HIS A 83 4.23 6.21 2.18
CA HIS A 83 4.15 5.15 3.17
C HIS A 83 5.51 4.98 3.82
N VAL A 84 5.56 4.97 5.16
CA VAL A 84 6.79 4.80 5.93
C VAL A 84 6.70 3.60 6.87
N GLY A 85 7.82 2.93 7.08
CA GLY A 85 7.99 1.97 8.16
C GLY A 85 8.35 2.68 9.46
N ARG A 86 8.05 2.06 10.61
CA ARG A 86 8.34 2.64 11.93
C ARG A 86 9.83 2.81 12.21
N SER A 87 10.67 1.95 11.61
CA SER A 87 12.13 2.02 11.72
C SER A 87 12.77 3.02 10.75
N ASP A 88 12.05 3.44 9.71
CA ASP A 88 12.63 4.26 8.64
C ASP A 88 12.64 5.75 9.03
N MET A 89 11.53 6.24 9.59
CA MET A 89 11.42 7.63 10.03
C MET A 89 10.31 7.78 11.08
N PRO A 90 10.48 8.64 12.12
CA PRO A 90 9.39 8.99 13.03
C PRO A 90 8.20 9.59 12.27
N VAL A 91 6.99 9.15 12.61
CA VAL A 91 5.76 9.55 11.91
C VAL A 91 5.50 11.07 11.95
N GLU A 92 5.90 11.74 13.04
CA GLU A 92 5.80 13.19 13.19
C GLU A 92 6.70 13.92 12.18
N THR A 93 7.92 13.40 11.96
CA THR A 93 8.86 13.94 11.00
C THR A 93 8.34 13.74 9.57
N ALA A 94 7.85 12.54 9.25
CA ALA A 94 7.24 12.26 7.97
C ALA A 94 6.04 13.18 7.70
N ARG A 95 5.15 13.37 8.70
CA ARG A 95 4.00 14.27 8.58
C ARG A 95 4.42 15.72 8.38
N ALA A 96 5.47 16.17 9.05
CA ALA A 96 5.98 17.55 8.87
C ALA A 96 6.50 17.78 7.45
N LEU A 97 7.13 16.77 6.83
CA LEU A 97 7.65 16.84 5.47
C LEU A 97 6.54 16.81 4.41
N VAL A 98 5.56 15.89 4.55
CA VAL A 98 4.50 15.75 3.53
C VAL A 98 3.37 16.78 3.66
N GLY A 99 3.32 17.49 4.78
CA GLY A 99 2.25 18.48 5.05
C GLY A 99 0.88 17.84 5.34
N PRO A 100 -0.17 18.67 5.53
CA PRO A 100 -1.49 18.20 5.96
C PRO A 100 -2.34 17.59 4.82
N ASP A 101 -2.05 17.94 3.58
CA ASP A 101 -2.92 17.62 2.44
C ASP A 101 -2.62 16.26 1.79
N ARG A 102 -1.39 15.75 1.96
CA ARG A 102 -0.96 14.48 1.40
C ARG A 102 -1.20 13.33 2.36
N LEU A 103 -1.35 12.13 1.82
CA LEU A 103 -1.54 10.91 2.61
C LEU A 103 -0.22 10.47 3.27
N LEU A 104 -0.34 10.04 4.51
CA LEU A 104 0.73 9.37 5.24
C LEU A 104 0.25 7.98 5.67
N GLY A 105 0.89 6.94 5.13
CA GLY A 105 0.70 5.56 5.54
C GLY A 105 1.78 5.12 6.53
N LEU A 106 1.42 4.25 7.46
CA LEU A 106 2.32 3.68 8.44
C LEU A 106 2.17 2.17 8.52
N SER A 107 3.29 1.44 8.66
CA SER A 107 3.27 -0.01 8.87
C SER A 107 2.98 -0.36 10.34
N ALA A 108 2.23 -1.46 10.56
CA ALA A 108 2.05 -2.08 11.88
C ALA A 108 2.19 -3.61 11.76
N SER A 109 2.97 -4.20 12.67
CA SER A 109 3.28 -5.64 12.72
C SER A 109 2.95 -6.28 14.06
N THR A 110 2.59 -5.47 15.07
CA THR A 110 2.20 -5.92 16.42
C THR A 110 0.93 -5.22 16.90
N VAL A 111 0.30 -5.74 17.95
CA VAL A 111 -0.90 -5.14 18.55
C VAL A 111 -0.60 -3.75 19.15
N ASP A 112 0.53 -3.61 19.82
CA ASP A 112 0.94 -2.33 20.41
C ASP A 112 1.11 -1.24 19.35
N GLU A 113 1.58 -1.62 18.15
CA GLU A 113 1.71 -0.71 17.02
C GLU A 113 0.37 -0.26 16.41
N LEU A 114 -0.73 -1.01 16.64
CA LEU A 114 -2.07 -0.59 16.24
C LEU A 114 -2.64 0.52 17.13
N GLU A 115 -2.15 0.66 18.36
CA GLU A 115 -2.58 1.70 19.29
C GLU A 115 -1.90 3.05 19.01
N ASP A 116 -0.69 3.00 18.43
CA ASP A 116 0.11 4.19 18.08
C ASP A 116 0.02 4.50 16.58
N VAL A 117 -1.16 4.87 16.12
CA VAL A 117 -1.42 5.24 14.72
C VAL A 117 -1.65 6.74 14.53
N ALA A 118 -1.41 7.53 15.56
CA ALA A 118 -1.60 8.98 15.56
C ALA A 118 -0.88 9.63 14.36
N ARG A 119 -1.60 10.46 13.59
CA ARG A 119 -1.15 11.19 12.39
C ARG A 119 -1.05 10.41 11.08
N ALA A 120 -1.20 9.09 11.06
CA ALA A 120 -1.32 8.34 9.81
C ALA A 120 -2.74 8.46 9.25
N ASP A 121 -2.84 8.57 7.92
CA ASP A 121 -4.13 8.55 7.22
C ASP A 121 -4.58 7.11 6.95
N TYR A 122 -3.65 6.15 6.90
CA TYR A 122 -3.94 4.73 6.76
C TYR A 122 -2.82 3.83 7.30
N ILE A 123 -3.15 2.58 7.58
CA ILE A 123 -2.22 1.61 8.15
C ILE A 123 -2.06 0.40 7.22
N GLY A 124 -0.81 -0.03 7.02
CA GLY A 124 -0.48 -1.34 6.45
C GLY A 124 -0.25 -2.35 7.57
N VAL A 125 -1.12 -3.35 7.71
CA VAL A 125 -1.07 -4.34 8.79
C VAL A 125 -0.47 -5.65 8.27
N THR A 126 0.65 -6.09 8.85
CA THR A 126 1.36 -7.30 8.40
C THR A 126 0.59 -8.56 8.74
N ALA A 127 0.14 -9.30 7.70
CA ALA A 127 -0.62 -10.55 7.85
C ALA A 127 0.30 -11.77 7.99
N PHE A 128 1.12 -12.05 6.98
CA PHE A 128 1.96 -13.24 6.92
C PHE A 128 3.44 -12.88 6.73
N PRO A 129 4.38 -13.75 7.15
CA PRO A 129 5.80 -13.56 6.91
C PRO A 129 6.09 -13.45 5.42
N THR A 130 7.02 -12.57 5.06
CA THR A 130 7.49 -12.46 3.68
C THR A 130 9.02 -12.54 3.62
N PRO A 131 9.60 -13.12 2.56
CA PRO A 131 11.06 -13.18 2.40
C PRO A 131 11.72 -11.79 2.35
N THR A 132 10.95 -10.74 2.05
CA THR A 132 11.44 -9.35 1.94
C THR A 132 11.49 -8.60 3.28
N LYS A 133 10.96 -9.19 4.36
CA LYS A 133 11.05 -8.70 5.75
C LYS A 133 11.23 -9.90 6.68
N GLU A 134 12.42 -10.48 6.70
CA GLU A 134 12.76 -11.66 7.54
C GLU A 134 12.58 -11.38 9.04
N ASP A 135 12.73 -10.12 9.48
CA ASP A 135 12.58 -9.69 10.87
C ASP A 135 11.14 -9.33 11.26
N ALA A 136 10.18 -9.35 10.33
CA ALA A 136 8.79 -9.02 10.65
C ALA A 136 8.13 -10.23 11.34
N VAL A 137 7.88 -10.10 12.63
CA VAL A 137 6.99 -11.02 13.36
C VAL A 137 5.61 -10.88 12.73
N ALA A 138 5.20 -11.89 11.97
CA ALA A 138 3.86 -11.87 11.39
C ALA A 138 2.83 -12.10 12.48
N GLY A 139 1.95 -11.13 12.67
CA GLY A 139 0.84 -11.26 13.63
C GLY A 139 -0.26 -12.22 13.18
N GLY A 140 -0.18 -12.72 11.93
CA GLY A 140 -1.18 -13.64 11.38
C GLY A 140 -2.57 -13.04 11.33
N LEU A 141 -3.56 -13.91 11.16
CA LEU A 141 -4.98 -13.50 11.15
C LEU A 141 -5.44 -12.89 12.48
N GLU A 142 -4.77 -13.19 13.61
CA GLU A 142 -5.10 -12.60 14.91
C GLU A 142 -4.78 -11.10 14.95
N LEU A 143 -3.66 -10.67 14.36
CA LEU A 143 -3.36 -9.25 14.24
C LEU A 143 -4.39 -8.52 13.38
N LEU A 144 -4.85 -9.14 12.28
CA LEU A 144 -5.91 -8.57 11.44
C LEU A 144 -7.23 -8.42 12.20
N ARG A 145 -7.60 -9.42 13.02
CA ARG A 145 -8.78 -9.33 13.90
C ARG A 145 -8.64 -8.25 14.96
N ALA A 146 -7.44 -8.07 15.51
CA ALA A 146 -7.17 -6.96 16.42
C ALA A 146 -7.29 -5.61 15.69
N ALA A 147 -6.69 -5.47 14.52
CA ALA A 147 -6.78 -4.26 13.69
C ALA A 147 -8.24 -3.89 13.36
N ALA A 148 -9.06 -4.88 12.98
CA ALA A 148 -10.48 -4.68 12.70
C ALA A 148 -11.29 -4.15 13.91
N ARG A 149 -10.84 -4.43 15.15
CA ARG A 149 -11.48 -3.94 16.38
C ARG A 149 -10.94 -2.59 16.85
N THR A 150 -9.68 -2.27 16.52
CA THR A 150 -8.95 -1.12 17.11
C THR A 150 -8.87 0.06 16.14
N LEU A 151 -8.60 -0.21 14.85
CA LEU A 151 -8.36 0.85 13.89
C LEU A 151 -9.65 1.55 13.45
N THR A 152 -9.64 2.87 13.48
CA THR A 152 -10.72 3.74 12.99
C THR A 152 -10.37 4.44 11.67
N VAL A 153 -9.12 4.30 11.23
CA VAL A 153 -8.63 4.80 9.94
C VAL A 153 -8.63 3.66 8.90
N PRO A 154 -8.63 3.97 7.59
CA PRO A 154 -8.45 2.96 6.55
C PRO A 154 -7.20 2.10 6.79
N TRP A 155 -7.27 0.81 6.49
CA TRP A 155 -6.13 -0.05 6.60
C TRP A 155 -6.16 -1.19 5.58
N PHE A 156 -4.99 -1.70 5.28
CA PHE A 156 -4.77 -2.76 4.29
C PHE A 156 -3.95 -3.87 4.92
N ALA A 157 -4.43 -5.10 4.83
CA ALA A 157 -3.59 -6.26 5.18
C ALA A 157 -2.48 -6.41 4.13
N ILE A 158 -1.25 -6.65 4.56
CA ILE A 158 -0.09 -6.82 3.68
C ILE A 158 0.77 -8.01 4.13
N GLY A 159 1.47 -8.62 3.19
CA GLY A 159 2.40 -9.72 3.44
C GLY A 159 1.82 -11.08 3.07
N GLY A 160 2.41 -11.73 2.06
CA GLY A 160 2.07 -13.08 1.63
C GLY A 160 0.63 -13.29 1.17
N ILE A 161 -0.06 -12.22 0.78
CA ILE A 161 -1.46 -12.29 0.35
C ILE A 161 -1.52 -12.66 -1.12
N GLU A 162 -2.31 -13.69 -1.42
CA GLU A 162 -2.53 -14.26 -2.75
C GLU A 162 -4.02 -14.63 -2.91
N LEU A 163 -4.44 -14.96 -4.12
CA LEU A 163 -5.83 -15.35 -4.39
C LEU A 163 -6.28 -16.56 -3.56
N SER A 164 -5.34 -17.45 -3.22
CA SER A 164 -5.60 -18.66 -2.41
C SER A 164 -5.97 -18.37 -0.95
N ASN A 165 -5.55 -17.22 -0.39
CA ASN A 165 -5.74 -16.88 1.03
C ASN A 165 -6.48 -15.54 1.28
N VAL A 166 -6.72 -14.73 0.26
CA VAL A 166 -7.36 -13.42 0.43
C VAL A 166 -8.74 -13.51 1.08
N ALA A 167 -9.49 -14.59 0.85
CA ALA A 167 -10.80 -14.79 1.47
C ALA A 167 -10.70 -14.93 3.00
N GLU A 168 -9.65 -15.58 3.51
CA GLU A 168 -9.40 -15.72 4.96
C GLU A 168 -8.98 -14.36 5.57
N VAL A 169 -8.21 -13.57 4.82
CA VAL A 169 -7.80 -12.21 5.20
C VAL A 169 -9.01 -11.29 5.33
N VAL A 170 -9.94 -11.34 4.37
CA VAL A 170 -11.21 -10.59 4.43
C VAL A 170 -12.08 -11.09 5.59
N ALA A 171 -12.19 -12.41 5.79
CA ALA A 171 -12.94 -12.99 6.91
C ALA A 171 -12.35 -12.63 8.28
N ALA A 172 -11.05 -12.31 8.36
CA ALA A 172 -10.41 -11.76 9.56
C ALA A 172 -10.72 -10.27 9.79
N GLY A 173 -11.44 -9.62 8.88
CA GLY A 173 -11.92 -8.25 9.00
C GLY A 173 -11.15 -7.21 8.20
N ALA A 174 -10.23 -7.63 7.32
CA ALA A 174 -9.49 -6.68 6.48
C ALA A 174 -10.41 -6.01 5.45
N PRO A 175 -10.52 -4.67 5.44
CA PRO A 175 -11.34 -3.93 4.48
C PRO A 175 -10.70 -3.84 3.10
N GLY A 176 -9.38 -4.05 3.03
CA GLY A 176 -8.60 -4.04 1.80
C GLY A 176 -7.29 -4.78 1.98
N VAL A 177 -6.61 -5.08 0.89
CA VAL A 177 -5.31 -5.77 0.89
C VAL A 177 -4.28 -5.03 0.06
N ALA A 178 -3.01 -5.15 0.48
CA ALA A 178 -1.86 -4.72 -0.29
C ALA A 178 -1.08 -5.96 -0.75
N VAL A 179 -0.80 -6.02 -2.04
CA VAL A 179 -0.15 -7.16 -2.69
C VAL A 179 1.07 -6.72 -3.49
N VAL A 180 1.98 -7.66 -3.72
CA VAL A 180 3.14 -7.51 -4.61
C VAL A 180 3.07 -8.62 -5.66
N ARG A 181 3.58 -9.81 -5.31
CA ARG A 181 3.76 -10.94 -6.22
C ARG A 181 2.47 -11.47 -6.82
N ALA A 182 1.37 -11.45 -6.08
CA ALA A 182 0.08 -11.93 -6.53
C ALA A 182 -0.41 -11.27 -7.84
N VAL A 183 0.06 -10.06 -8.13
CA VAL A 183 -0.25 -9.32 -9.36
C VAL A 183 0.99 -9.15 -10.23
N ARG A 184 2.13 -8.80 -9.63
CA ARG A 184 3.38 -8.54 -10.37
C ARG A 184 3.86 -9.76 -11.14
N ASP A 185 3.85 -10.93 -10.50
CA ASP A 185 4.41 -12.17 -11.05
C ASP A 185 3.35 -13.02 -11.78
N ALA A 186 2.12 -12.51 -11.89
CA ALA A 186 1.05 -13.18 -12.62
C ALA A 186 1.30 -13.17 -14.13
N GLU A 187 0.92 -14.23 -14.82
CA GLU A 187 0.96 -14.31 -16.29
C GLU A 187 0.06 -13.24 -16.92
N ASP A 188 -1.10 -12.97 -16.30
CA ASP A 188 -2.01 -11.88 -16.64
C ASP A 188 -2.28 -11.01 -15.39
N PRO A 189 -1.53 -9.91 -15.22
CA PRO A 189 -1.71 -9.00 -14.09
C PRO A 189 -3.10 -8.34 -14.01
N GLU A 190 -3.76 -8.14 -15.16
CA GLU A 190 -5.12 -7.58 -15.20
C GLU A 190 -6.14 -8.58 -14.66
N ALA A 191 -6.06 -9.84 -15.09
CA ALA A 191 -6.94 -10.89 -14.57
C ALA A 191 -6.69 -11.12 -13.07
N ALA A 192 -5.43 -11.20 -12.64
CA ALA A 192 -5.08 -11.40 -11.25
C ALA A 192 -5.63 -10.26 -10.34
N ALA A 193 -5.47 -9.01 -10.75
CA ALA A 193 -6.03 -7.88 -10.01
C ALA A 193 -7.58 -7.93 -9.98
N ARG A 194 -8.23 -8.27 -11.08
CA ARG A 194 -9.69 -8.40 -11.17
C ARG A 194 -10.24 -9.51 -10.26
N GLU A 195 -9.55 -10.65 -10.19
CA GLU A 195 -9.94 -11.77 -9.33
C GLU A 195 -9.81 -11.40 -7.84
N LEU A 196 -8.69 -10.78 -7.44
CA LEU A 196 -8.53 -10.26 -6.08
C LEU A 196 -9.61 -9.23 -5.74
N ARG A 197 -9.88 -8.29 -6.66
CA ARG A 197 -10.93 -7.28 -6.47
C ARG A 197 -12.30 -7.90 -6.28
N ALA A 198 -12.64 -8.92 -7.05
CA ALA A 198 -13.93 -9.61 -6.94
C ALA A 198 -14.14 -10.29 -5.56
N VAL A 199 -13.07 -10.68 -4.87
CA VAL A 199 -13.15 -11.18 -3.48
C VAL A 199 -13.38 -10.04 -2.49
N LEU A 200 -12.72 -8.89 -2.70
CA LEU A 200 -12.79 -7.71 -1.81
C LEU A 200 -14.12 -6.96 -1.89
N ASP A 201 -14.87 -7.12 -2.96
CA ASP A 201 -16.16 -6.44 -3.19
C ASP A 201 -17.38 -7.26 -2.71
N ARG A 202 -17.17 -8.45 -2.13
CA ARG A 202 -18.24 -9.32 -1.56
C ARG A 202 -18.60 -8.92 -0.14
#